data_7998a9c0f1660fedd997b8a3be1e5308
#
_entry.id   7998a9c0f1660fedd997b8a3be1e5308
#
_cell.length_a   1.000
_cell.length_b   1.000
_cell.length_c   1.000
_cell.angle_alpha   90.00
_cell.angle_beta   90.00
_cell.angle_gamma   90.00
#
_symmetry.space_group_name_H-M   'P 1'
#
loop_
_entity.id
_entity.type
_entity.pdbx_description
1 polymer ?
#
loop_
_entity_poly.entity_id
_entity_poly.type
_entity_poly.pdbx_seq_one_letter_code
_entity_poly.pdbx_strand_id
1 'polypeptide(L)'
;MTFLLAGVIMSLVACGNRGVKKHETIDEDLTAKKNLQGIWLNDDDNDVAFRVKGDTVYFPDSTSAPAYFRVERDSFVIVGGNIVKYRIVRQSPNVFVFVNQNGEQIKLLKTDDQSYLDLFSPKTVLHVNQNKVVKHDTVIYNGDEKYHCYVQINPTTYKVGVASYNDDGVEVDNVYYDNIINLCVYNGNRKIFSSDMRKVDFSKEVPHDFLRQSIFSDMTFESADNYGLHFFAVLAIPETSLSYMVETIVGYNGKLTRRIKK
;
A
#
# COMPACT_ATOMS: atom_id res chain seq x y z
N MET A 1 -17.49 62.62 65.35
CA MET A 1 -17.13 61.22 65.63
C MET A 1 -17.71 60.42 64.50
N THR A 2 -16.89 60.10 63.52
CA THR A 2 -17.26 59.56 62.24
C THR A 2 -16.68 58.15 62.18
N PHE A 3 -17.53 57.11 62.14
CA PHE A 3 -17.09 55.72 61.92
C PHE A 3 -17.23 55.37 60.46
N LEU A 4 -16.11 55.08 59.83
CA LEU A 4 -16.01 54.58 58.49
C LEU A 4 -16.19 53.06 58.55
N LEU A 5 -17.19 52.53 57.80
CA LEU A 5 -17.42 51.08 57.63
C LEU A 5 -16.78 50.68 56.30
N ALA A 6 -15.68 49.95 56.38
CA ALA A 6 -15.01 49.38 55.20
C ALA A 6 -15.66 48.04 54.82
N GLY A 7 -16.35 48.04 53.71
CA GLY A 7 -16.90 46.77 53.09
C GLY A 7 -15.83 46.04 52.34
N VAL A 8 -15.57 44.77 52.75
CA VAL A 8 -14.70 43.84 52.05
C VAL A 8 -15.53 43.12 51.02
N ILE A 9 -15.27 43.38 49.77
CA ILE A 9 -15.82 42.60 48.63
C ILE A 9 -14.95 41.35 48.41
N MET A 10 -15.51 40.20 48.74
CA MET A 10 -14.86 38.89 48.51
C MET A 10 -15.22 38.42 47.10
N SER A 11 -14.32 38.59 46.12
CA SER A 11 -14.45 38.08 44.80
C SER A 11 -14.11 36.58 44.76
N LEU A 12 -15.12 35.73 44.57
CA LEU A 12 -14.98 34.30 44.32
C LEU A 12 -14.41 34.10 42.90
N VAL A 13 -13.13 33.78 42.82
CA VAL A 13 -12.51 33.28 41.59
C VAL A 13 -12.87 31.80 41.45
N ALA A 14 -13.83 31.48 40.58
CA ALA A 14 -14.13 30.11 40.17
C ALA A 14 -13.01 29.66 39.20
N CYS A 15 -12.02 28.95 39.71
CA CYS A 15 -11.08 28.19 38.87
C CYS A 15 -11.82 27.07 38.18
N GLY A 16 -12.24 27.28 36.92
CA GLY A 16 -12.68 26.23 36.03
C GLY A 16 -11.52 25.29 35.74
N ASN A 17 -11.58 24.10 36.29
CA ASN A 17 -10.64 23.01 36.04
C ASN A 17 -10.84 22.54 34.58
N ARG A 18 -10.21 23.18 33.60
CA ARG A 18 -10.03 22.65 32.27
C ARG A 18 -9.12 21.43 32.39
N GLY A 19 -9.69 20.26 32.35
CA GLY A 19 -8.95 19.01 32.29
C GLY A 19 -7.97 19.08 31.13
N VAL A 20 -6.73 19.35 31.43
CA VAL A 20 -5.60 19.14 30.53
C VAL A 20 -5.62 17.66 30.26
N LYS A 21 -5.98 17.24 29.03
CA LYS A 21 -5.73 15.88 28.56
C LYS A 21 -4.23 15.67 28.73
N LYS A 22 -3.86 14.91 29.75
CA LYS A 22 -2.51 14.41 29.94
C LYS A 22 -2.18 13.66 28.65
N HIS A 23 -1.31 14.22 27.81
CA HIS A 23 -0.64 13.45 26.79
C HIS A 23 0.04 12.32 27.56
N GLU A 24 -0.42 11.09 27.41
CA GLU A 24 0.31 9.94 27.88
C GLU A 24 1.64 9.99 27.15
N THR A 25 2.69 10.36 27.87
CA THR A 25 4.04 10.21 27.38
C THR A 25 4.27 8.71 27.26
N ILE A 26 4.38 8.23 26.04
CA ILE A 26 4.72 6.84 25.76
C ILE A 26 6.12 6.62 26.34
N ASP A 27 6.21 5.75 27.36
CA ASP A 27 7.48 5.39 27.99
C ASP A 27 8.19 4.39 27.08
N GLU A 28 9.04 4.91 26.19
CA GLU A 28 9.80 4.12 25.23
C GLU A 28 11.08 3.57 25.87
N ASP A 29 11.32 2.27 25.81
CA ASP A 29 12.56 1.61 26.25
C ASP A 29 13.66 1.78 25.18
N LEU A 30 14.46 2.84 25.34
CA LEU A 30 15.57 3.16 24.44
C LEU A 30 16.69 2.12 24.48
N THR A 31 16.87 1.42 25.62
CA THR A 31 17.89 0.36 25.74
C THR A 31 17.46 -0.87 24.94
N ALA A 32 16.22 -1.28 25.09
CA ALA A 32 15.63 -2.35 24.29
C ALA A 32 15.67 -2.00 22.79
N LYS A 33 15.31 -0.77 22.42
CA LYS A 33 15.38 -0.27 21.05
C LYS A 33 16.79 -0.31 20.46
N LYS A 34 17.82 0.02 21.25
CA LYS A 34 19.22 -0.07 20.84
C LYS A 34 19.64 -1.52 20.61
N ASN A 35 19.19 -2.45 21.43
CA ASN A 35 19.50 -3.87 21.28
C ASN A 35 18.91 -4.47 19.99
N LEU A 36 17.81 -3.89 19.48
CA LEU A 36 17.19 -4.34 18.22
C LEU A 36 17.94 -3.88 16.96
N GLN A 37 18.88 -2.94 17.05
CA GLN A 37 19.63 -2.49 15.87
C GLN A 37 20.39 -3.64 15.19
N GLY A 38 20.34 -3.71 13.86
CA GLY A 38 21.05 -4.72 13.06
C GLY A 38 20.13 -5.56 12.17
N ILE A 39 20.65 -6.66 11.65
CA ILE A 39 19.95 -7.61 10.78
C ILE A 39 19.58 -8.83 11.62
N TRP A 40 18.33 -9.29 11.46
CA TRP A 40 17.76 -10.39 12.22
C TRP A 40 17.33 -11.52 11.28
N LEU A 41 17.80 -12.74 11.60
CA LEU A 41 17.47 -13.98 10.91
C LEU A 41 16.51 -14.80 11.75
N ASN A 42 15.59 -15.49 11.10
CA ASN A 42 14.76 -16.50 11.73
C ASN A 42 15.64 -17.71 12.16
N ASP A 43 15.47 -18.17 13.39
CA ASP A 43 16.26 -19.29 13.95
C ASP A 43 15.95 -20.64 13.27
N ASP A 44 14.76 -20.78 12.67
CA ASP A 44 14.30 -22.05 12.12
C ASP A 44 14.90 -22.35 10.72
N ASP A 45 14.99 -21.33 9.85
CA ASP A 45 15.41 -21.48 8.45
C ASP A 45 16.61 -20.62 8.05
N ASN A 46 17.06 -19.71 8.94
CA ASN A 46 18.08 -18.68 8.71
C ASN A 46 17.70 -17.65 7.61
N ASP A 47 16.44 -17.54 7.29
CA ASP A 47 15.97 -16.48 6.40
C ASP A 47 15.96 -15.12 7.12
N VAL A 48 16.12 -14.05 6.33
CA VAL A 48 16.15 -12.70 6.89
C VAL A 48 14.74 -12.25 7.22
N ALA A 49 14.45 -12.05 8.51
CA ALA A 49 13.17 -11.55 8.97
C ALA A 49 13.04 -10.02 8.73
N PHE A 50 14.00 -9.25 9.24
CA PHE A 50 14.04 -7.80 9.07
C PHE A 50 15.40 -7.20 9.45
N ARG A 51 15.57 -5.92 9.08
CA ARG A 51 16.67 -5.07 9.53
C ARG A 51 16.13 -3.89 10.32
N VAL A 52 16.76 -3.57 11.44
CA VAL A 52 16.49 -2.35 12.21
C VAL A 52 17.64 -1.36 12.01
N LYS A 53 17.29 -0.12 11.59
CA LYS A 53 18.24 0.99 11.49
C LYS A 53 17.58 2.27 12.03
N GLY A 54 18.13 2.83 13.10
CA GLY A 54 17.55 3.96 13.81
C GLY A 54 16.17 3.61 14.36
N ASP A 55 15.15 4.34 13.97
CA ASP A 55 13.77 4.18 14.41
C ASP A 55 12.90 3.38 13.41
N THR A 56 13.54 2.70 12.45
CA THR A 56 12.85 2.09 11.32
C THR A 56 13.19 0.62 11.19
N VAL A 57 12.16 -0.20 10.97
CA VAL A 57 12.25 -1.59 10.54
C VAL A 57 12.16 -1.64 9.02
N TYR A 58 13.08 -2.35 8.39
CA TYR A 58 13.12 -2.62 6.95
C TYR A 58 12.93 -4.11 6.73
N PHE A 59 12.13 -4.47 5.75
CA PHE A 59 11.84 -5.85 5.38
C PHE A 59 12.65 -6.26 4.14
N PRO A 60 13.01 -7.56 3.99
CA PRO A 60 13.88 -8.03 2.90
C PRO A 60 13.20 -8.03 1.54
N ASP A 61 11.85 -8.03 1.52
CA ASP A 61 11.10 -7.97 0.29
C ASP A 61 10.98 -6.53 -0.23
N SER A 62 10.87 -6.38 -1.53
CA SER A 62 10.88 -5.07 -2.20
C SER A 62 9.53 -4.34 -2.17
N THR A 63 8.48 -5.00 -1.67
CA THR A 63 7.12 -4.46 -1.63
C THR A 63 6.72 -3.96 -0.26
N SER A 64 7.31 -4.52 0.80
CA SER A 64 7.06 -4.09 2.18
C SER A 64 7.61 -2.69 2.44
N ALA A 65 6.75 -1.79 2.87
CA ALA A 65 7.17 -0.45 3.25
C ALA A 65 7.95 -0.47 4.57
N PRO A 66 9.06 0.29 4.67
CA PRO A 66 9.70 0.49 5.96
C PRO A 66 8.73 1.09 6.97
N ALA A 67 8.74 0.60 8.20
CA ALA A 67 7.84 1.02 9.25
C ALA A 67 8.58 1.62 10.45
N TYR A 68 8.02 2.67 11.05
CA TYR A 68 8.51 3.18 12.33
C TYR A 68 8.26 2.14 13.43
N PHE A 69 9.17 2.01 14.40
CA PHE A 69 8.94 1.16 15.55
C PHE A 69 9.34 1.83 16.85
N ARG A 70 8.80 1.30 17.93
CA ARG A 70 9.20 1.63 19.29
C ARG A 70 9.06 0.39 20.20
N VAL A 71 9.74 0.41 21.31
CA VAL A 71 9.60 -0.61 22.35
C VAL A 71 8.91 0.03 23.54
N GLU A 72 7.73 -0.47 23.89
CA GLU A 72 6.93 -0.01 25.03
C GLU A 72 6.87 -1.15 26.08
N ARG A 73 7.59 -1.03 27.19
CA ARG A 73 7.64 -2.05 28.24
C ARG A 73 8.06 -3.42 27.67
N ASP A 74 7.11 -4.36 27.56
CA ASP A 74 7.27 -5.72 27.04
C ASP A 74 6.74 -5.88 25.60
N SER A 75 6.55 -4.79 24.89
CA SER A 75 5.92 -4.79 23.57
C SER A 75 6.81 -4.16 22.50
N PHE A 76 7.02 -4.90 21.42
CA PHE A 76 7.56 -4.41 20.16
C PHE A 76 6.41 -3.88 19.33
N VAL A 77 6.40 -2.58 19.09
CA VAL A 77 5.30 -1.86 18.43
C VAL A 77 5.75 -1.38 17.08
N ILE A 78 5.13 -1.87 16.02
CA ILE A 78 5.32 -1.42 14.63
C ILE A 78 4.20 -0.44 14.28
N VAL A 79 4.57 0.70 13.72
CA VAL A 79 3.67 1.77 13.30
C VAL A 79 3.80 1.94 11.79
N GLY A 80 2.93 1.25 11.07
CA GLY A 80 2.76 1.34 9.62
C GLY A 80 1.40 1.94 9.27
N GLY A 81 0.69 1.35 8.32
CA GLY A 81 -0.71 1.66 8.02
C GLY A 81 -1.63 1.36 9.21
N ASN A 82 -1.28 0.36 9.99
CA ASN A 82 -1.87 0.05 11.29
C ASN A 82 -0.80 0.11 12.39
N ILE A 83 -1.24 0.18 13.65
CA ILE A 83 -0.35 0.02 14.82
C ILE A 83 -0.50 -1.40 15.32
N VAL A 84 0.58 -2.18 15.23
CA VAL A 84 0.59 -3.58 15.66
C VAL A 84 1.55 -3.74 16.85
N LYS A 85 1.13 -4.48 17.87
CA LYS A 85 1.92 -4.76 19.09
C LYS A 85 2.20 -6.25 19.19
N TYR A 86 3.48 -6.59 19.32
CA TYR A 86 3.99 -7.93 19.52
C TYR A 86 4.55 -8.04 20.92
N ARG A 87 4.11 -9.02 21.69
CA ARG A 87 4.60 -9.23 23.05
C ARG A 87 6.02 -9.80 23.00
N ILE A 88 6.97 -9.11 23.60
CA ILE A 88 8.36 -9.55 23.75
C ILE A 88 8.40 -10.65 24.82
N VAL A 89 8.96 -11.80 24.48
CA VAL A 89 9.19 -12.91 25.40
C VAL A 89 10.61 -12.85 25.98
N ARG A 90 11.58 -12.55 25.10
CA ARG A 90 12.99 -12.45 25.48
C ARG A 90 13.69 -11.46 24.53
N GLN A 91 14.56 -10.65 25.09
CA GLN A 91 15.44 -9.78 24.34
C GLN A 91 16.85 -9.77 24.94
N SER A 92 17.83 -9.89 24.07
CA SER A 92 19.26 -9.74 24.39
C SER A 92 19.97 -9.13 23.15
N PRO A 93 21.24 -8.75 23.22
CA PRO A 93 21.94 -8.18 22.08
C PRO A 93 21.90 -9.02 20.80
N ASN A 94 21.83 -10.36 20.91
CA ASN A 94 21.89 -11.28 19.76
C ASN A 94 20.69 -12.21 19.64
N VAL A 95 19.70 -12.12 20.53
CA VAL A 95 18.50 -12.97 20.50
C VAL A 95 17.28 -12.10 20.76
N PHE A 96 16.29 -12.22 19.90
CA PHE A 96 15.00 -11.56 20.03
C PHE A 96 13.87 -12.57 19.86
N VAL A 97 12.99 -12.70 20.86
CA VAL A 97 11.86 -13.62 20.85
C VAL A 97 10.59 -12.83 21.14
N PHE A 98 9.62 -12.94 20.27
CA PHE A 98 8.30 -12.30 20.41
C PHE A 98 7.17 -13.25 20.01
N VAL A 99 5.93 -12.89 20.35
CA VAL A 99 4.73 -13.63 19.93
C VAL A 99 4.11 -12.90 18.75
N ASN A 100 3.92 -13.60 17.63
CA ASN A 100 3.29 -13.08 16.42
C ASN A 100 1.75 -12.96 16.56
N GLN A 101 1.06 -12.47 15.53
CA GLN A 101 -0.39 -12.32 15.53
C GLN A 101 -1.14 -13.66 15.61
N ASN A 102 -0.51 -14.75 15.18
CA ASN A 102 -1.07 -16.11 15.26
C ASN A 102 -0.92 -16.75 16.65
N GLY A 103 -0.21 -16.08 17.57
CA GLY A 103 0.08 -16.60 18.92
C GLY A 103 1.33 -17.50 19.00
N GLU A 104 2.11 -17.58 17.91
CA GLU A 104 3.33 -18.39 17.84
C GLU A 104 4.54 -17.58 18.35
N GLN A 105 5.51 -18.25 18.94
CA GLN A 105 6.76 -17.63 19.35
C GLN A 105 7.75 -17.65 18.18
N ILE A 106 8.14 -16.48 17.73
CA ILE A 106 9.16 -16.28 16.72
C ILE A 106 10.48 -15.96 17.42
N LYS A 107 11.52 -16.75 17.12
CA LYS A 107 12.88 -16.56 17.64
C LYS A 107 13.79 -16.08 16.52
N LEU A 108 14.41 -14.93 16.74
CA LEU A 108 15.33 -14.31 15.80
C LEU A 108 16.75 -14.24 16.39
N LEU A 109 17.73 -14.42 15.53
CA LEU A 109 19.15 -14.30 15.82
C LEU A 109 19.74 -13.13 15.05
N LYS A 110 20.54 -12.30 15.73
CA LYS A 110 21.25 -11.20 15.07
C LYS A 110 22.43 -11.73 14.28
N THR A 111 22.63 -11.17 13.08
CA THR A 111 23.81 -11.44 12.26
C THR A 111 24.59 -10.15 11.99
N ASP A 112 25.93 -10.30 11.89
CA ASP A 112 26.85 -9.24 11.47
C ASP A 112 27.24 -9.37 9.98
N ASP A 113 26.69 -10.37 9.27
CA ASP A 113 26.98 -10.59 7.85
C ASP A 113 26.35 -9.49 6.98
N GLN A 114 27.22 -8.69 6.40
CA GLN A 114 26.82 -7.54 5.58
C GLN A 114 26.30 -7.93 4.20
N SER A 115 26.46 -9.16 3.75
CA SER A 115 25.94 -9.65 2.46
C SER A 115 24.42 -9.60 2.40
N TYR A 116 23.75 -9.71 3.54
CA TYR A 116 22.29 -9.56 3.63
C TYR A 116 21.78 -8.14 3.35
N LEU A 117 22.65 -7.12 3.34
CA LEU A 117 22.23 -5.73 3.03
C LEU A 117 21.62 -5.58 1.65
N ASP A 118 22.04 -6.40 0.70
CA ASP A 118 21.54 -6.38 -0.67
C ASP A 118 20.05 -6.75 -0.76
N LEU A 119 19.52 -7.50 0.21
CA LEU A 119 18.10 -7.86 0.30
C LEU A 119 17.22 -6.65 0.62
N PHE A 120 17.77 -5.63 1.27
CA PHE A 120 17.06 -4.40 1.63
C PHE A 120 17.23 -3.29 0.58
N SER A 121 17.90 -3.59 -0.53
CA SER A 121 17.98 -2.69 -1.67
C SER A 121 16.66 -2.69 -2.44
N PRO A 122 16.21 -1.53 -2.98
CA PRO A 122 14.97 -1.47 -3.74
C PRO A 122 15.03 -2.44 -4.93
N LYS A 123 14.27 -3.53 -4.88
CA LYS A 123 14.10 -4.45 -6.01
C LYS A 123 12.82 -4.08 -6.74
N THR A 124 12.88 -4.06 -8.06
CA THR A 124 11.68 -3.84 -8.87
C THR A 124 10.86 -5.14 -8.90
N VAL A 125 9.74 -5.18 -8.20
CA VAL A 125 8.80 -6.31 -8.27
C VAL A 125 8.00 -6.21 -9.55
N LEU A 126 8.03 -7.26 -10.36
CA LEU A 126 7.54 -7.28 -11.75
C LEU A 126 6.25 -8.09 -11.97
N HIS A 127 5.47 -8.37 -10.94
CA HIS A 127 4.24 -9.17 -11.13
C HIS A 127 3.06 -8.35 -11.70
N VAL A 128 3.04 -7.05 -11.49
CA VAL A 128 2.12 -6.10 -12.11
C VAL A 128 2.89 -4.93 -12.65
N ASN A 129 2.38 -4.24 -13.68
CA ASN A 129 3.12 -3.11 -14.25
C ASN A 129 3.41 -2.05 -13.18
N GLN A 130 4.66 -2.00 -12.74
CA GLN A 130 5.18 -1.01 -11.81
C GLN A 130 6.29 -0.21 -12.51
N ASN A 131 6.20 1.11 -12.50
CA ASN A 131 7.25 2.02 -12.95
C ASN A 131 7.66 1.94 -14.44
N LYS A 132 6.90 1.24 -15.30
CA LYS A 132 7.19 1.16 -16.73
C LYS A 132 6.03 1.68 -17.57
N VAL A 133 6.34 2.49 -18.57
CA VAL A 133 5.37 2.83 -19.62
C VAL A 133 5.28 1.63 -20.57
N VAL A 134 4.06 1.06 -20.68
CA VAL A 134 3.76 -0.03 -21.63
C VAL A 134 2.84 0.51 -22.71
N LYS A 135 3.06 0.07 -23.93
CA LYS A 135 2.27 0.50 -25.11
C LYS A 135 1.80 -0.73 -25.89
N HIS A 136 0.50 -0.76 -26.17
CA HIS A 136 -0.09 -1.71 -27.10
C HIS A 136 -0.59 -0.94 -28.30
N ASP A 137 -0.19 -1.37 -29.47
CA ASP A 137 -0.53 -0.75 -30.75
C ASP A 137 -1.14 -1.84 -31.64
N THR A 138 -2.42 -1.69 -32.00
CA THR A 138 -3.15 -2.70 -32.75
C THR A 138 -3.89 -2.03 -33.92
N VAL A 139 -3.68 -2.57 -35.11
CA VAL A 139 -4.40 -2.15 -36.31
C VAL A 139 -5.33 -3.29 -36.75
N ILE A 140 -6.60 -2.96 -36.92
CA ILE A 140 -7.63 -3.91 -37.35
C ILE A 140 -8.44 -3.35 -38.52
N TYR A 141 -9.07 -4.27 -39.23
CA TYR A 141 -10.05 -3.95 -40.30
C TYR A 141 -11.40 -4.53 -39.88
N ASN A 142 -12.44 -3.72 -40.01
CA ASN A 142 -13.84 -4.13 -39.90
C ASN A 142 -14.58 -3.71 -41.17
N GLY A 143 -14.80 -4.68 -42.06
CA GLY A 143 -15.17 -4.39 -43.45
C GLY A 143 -14.04 -3.61 -44.14
N ASP A 144 -14.39 -2.52 -44.83
CA ASP A 144 -13.45 -1.65 -45.54
C ASP A 144 -12.83 -0.55 -44.63
N GLU A 145 -13.28 -0.49 -43.39
CA GLU A 145 -12.81 0.51 -42.43
C GLU A 145 -11.59 0.06 -41.67
N LYS A 146 -10.57 0.92 -41.58
CA LYS A 146 -9.32 0.69 -40.83
C LYS A 146 -9.37 1.41 -39.51
N TYR A 147 -9.20 0.63 -38.42
CA TYR A 147 -9.10 1.17 -37.06
C TYR A 147 -7.70 0.98 -36.49
N HIS A 148 -7.20 2.01 -35.82
CA HIS A 148 -5.96 1.99 -35.09
C HIS A 148 -6.26 2.21 -33.61
N CYS A 149 -5.99 1.19 -32.80
CA CYS A 149 -6.22 1.16 -31.35
C CYS A 149 -4.88 1.31 -30.65
N TYR A 150 -4.72 2.35 -29.85
CA TYR A 150 -3.51 2.64 -29.11
C TYR A 150 -3.83 2.68 -27.61
N VAL A 151 -3.16 1.83 -26.84
CA VAL A 151 -3.25 1.80 -25.38
C VAL A 151 -1.88 2.14 -24.82
N GLN A 152 -1.82 3.08 -23.89
CA GLN A 152 -0.59 3.40 -23.17
C GLN A 152 -0.85 3.36 -21.66
N ILE A 153 -0.12 2.49 -20.98
CA ILE A 153 -0.12 2.36 -19.53
C ILE A 153 0.96 3.28 -18.98
N ASN A 154 0.55 4.23 -18.16
CA ASN A 154 1.43 5.22 -17.54
C ASN A 154 1.48 4.99 -16.04
N PRO A 155 2.64 4.62 -15.48
CA PRO A 155 2.80 4.51 -14.04
C PRO A 155 2.60 5.87 -13.37
N THR A 156 2.02 5.84 -12.16
CA THR A 156 1.79 7.03 -11.35
C THR A 156 2.53 6.92 -10.00
N THR A 157 2.43 7.97 -9.20
CA THR A 157 2.88 7.98 -7.80
C THR A 157 1.75 7.67 -6.80
N TYR A 158 0.57 7.28 -7.30
CA TYR A 158 -0.57 6.94 -6.46
C TYR A 158 -0.35 5.59 -5.78
N LYS A 159 -0.18 5.63 -4.47
CA LYS A 159 0.09 4.44 -3.65
C LYS A 159 -1.16 3.62 -3.42
N VAL A 160 -1.01 2.31 -3.52
CA VAL A 160 -2.01 1.31 -3.14
C VAL A 160 -1.36 0.45 -2.06
N GLY A 161 -1.87 0.53 -0.83
CA GLY A 161 -1.43 -0.30 0.29
C GLY A 161 -2.18 -1.63 0.29
N VAL A 162 -1.46 -2.72 0.44
CA VAL A 162 -2.01 -4.05 0.65
C VAL A 162 -1.34 -4.61 1.89
N ALA A 163 -2.12 -4.75 2.98
CA ALA A 163 -1.63 -5.38 4.20
C ALA A 163 -1.44 -6.88 3.95
N SER A 164 -0.31 -7.42 4.37
CA SER A 164 -0.01 -8.85 4.32
C SER A 164 0.75 -9.27 5.58
N TYR A 165 0.97 -10.56 5.75
CA TYR A 165 1.82 -11.08 6.81
C TYR A 165 3.03 -11.74 6.15
N ASN A 166 4.23 -11.43 6.66
CA ASN A 166 5.44 -12.15 6.26
C ASN A 166 5.45 -13.57 6.87
N ASP A 167 6.47 -14.37 6.55
CA ASP A 167 6.58 -15.76 7.02
C ASP A 167 6.64 -15.86 8.55
N ASP A 168 7.12 -14.81 9.23
CA ASP A 168 7.14 -14.73 10.69
C ASP A 168 5.80 -14.30 11.31
N GLY A 169 4.73 -14.10 10.51
CA GLY A 169 3.42 -13.62 10.96
C GLY A 169 3.42 -12.16 11.43
N VAL A 170 4.41 -11.37 10.98
CA VAL A 170 4.46 -9.92 11.19
C VAL A 170 3.66 -9.22 10.10
N GLU A 171 2.71 -8.36 10.49
CA GLU A 171 1.97 -7.55 9.54
C GLU A 171 2.88 -6.52 8.88
N VAL A 172 2.89 -6.51 7.55
CA VAL A 172 3.66 -5.60 6.71
C VAL A 172 2.74 -4.92 5.69
N ASP A 173 2.99 -3.64 5.45
CA ASP A 173 2.29 -2.88 4.41
C ASP A 173 3.08 -2.96 3.10
N ASN A 174 2.57 -3.72 2.16
CA ASN A 174 3.09 -3.73 0.80
C ASN A 174 2.58 -2.51 0.05
N VAL A 175 3.48 -1.76 -0.58
CA VAL A 175 3.14 -0.54 -1.32
C VAL A 175 3.39 -0.75 -2.80
N TYR A 176 2.33 -0.61 -3.58
CA TYR A 176 2.34 -0.63 -5.04
C TYR A 176 1.94 0.72 -5.59
N TYR A 177 2.18 0.96 -6.88
CA TYR A 177 1.78 2.18 -7.55
C TYR A 177 0.73 1.87 -8.61
N ASP A 178 -0.35 2.65 -8.61
CA ASP A 178 -1.41 2.54 -9.59
C ASP A 178 -1.00 3.14 -10.94
N ASN A 179 -1.72 2.80 -12.00
CA ASN A 179 -1.49 3.32 -13.34
C ASN A 179 -2.68 4.17 -13.82
N ILE A 180 -2.39 5.04 -14.77
CA ILE A 180 -3.36 5.69 -15.63
C ILE A 180 -3.18 5.10 -17.03
N ILE A 181 -4.27 4.63 -17.64
CA ILE A 181 -4.24 4.03 -18.97
C ILE A 181 -4.93 4.95 -19.95
N ASN A 182 -4.17 5.42 -20.93
CA ASN A 182 -4.71 6.16 -22.06
C ASN A 182 -5.15 5.20 -23.16
N LEU A 183 -6.40 5.29 -23.57
CA LEU A 183 -6.95 4.58 -24.73
C LEU A 183 -7.31 5.57 -25.81
N CYS A 184 -6.71 5.42 -26.99
CA CYS A 184 -7.05 6.17 -28.20
C CYS A 184 -7.48 5.22 -29.32
N VAL A 185 -8.54 5.59 -30.03
CA VAL A 185 -9.01 4.86 -31.20
C VAL A 185 -9.20 5.82 -32.37
N TYR A 186 -8.64 5.45 -33.52
CA TYR A 186 -8.75 6.18 -34.78
C TYR A 186 -9.41 5.32 -35.83
N ASN A 187 -10.22 5.95 -36.70
CA ASN A 187 -10.66 5.39 -37.95
C ASN A 187 -9.96 6.18 -39.08
N GLY A 188 -9.00 5.54 -39.75
CA GLY A 188 -8.10 6.25 -40.65
C GLY A 188 -7.40 7.39 -39.90
N ASN A 189 -7.59 8.63 -40.36
CA ASN A 189 -7.05 9.85 -39.75
C ASN A 189 -7.96 10.49 -38.69
N ARG A 190 -9.19 9.98 -38.54
CA ARG A 190 -10.18 10.55 -37.61
C ARG A 190 -10.10 9.88 -36.25
N LYS A 191 -9.80 10.65 -35.21
CA LYS A 191 -9.89 10.17 -33.82
C LYS A 191 -11.36 10.02 -33.42
N ILE A 192 -11.80 8.81 -33.11
CA ILE A 192 -13.16 8.50 -32.67
C ILE A 192 -13.30 8.40 -31.16
N PHE A 193 -12.20 8.05 -30.46
CA PHE A 193 -12.19 8.00 -29.00
C PHE A 193 -10.80 8.36 -28.45
N SER A 194 -10.76 9.03 -27.30
CA SER A 194 -9.53 9.23 -26.53
C SER A 194 -9.91 9.53 -25.08
N SER A 195 -9.35 8.76 -24.14
CA SER A 195 -9.58 8.98 -22.72
C SER A 195 -8.42 8.44 -21.88
N ASP A 196 -8.08 9.17 -20.82
CA ASP A 196 -7.28 8.68 -19.72
C ASP A 196 -8.20 8.01 -18.70
N MET A 197 -8.00 6.73 -18.45
CA MET A 197 -8.81 5.93 -17.55
C MET A 197 -8.04 5.64 -16.27
N ARG A 198 -8.78 5.59 -15.17
CA ARG A 198 -8.28 5.23 -13.83
C ARG A 198 -9.12 4.10 -13.26
N LYS A 199 -8.62 3.38 -12.25
CA LYS A 199 -9.38 2.29 -11.62
C LYS A 199 -10.75 2.75 -11.07
N VAL A 200 -10.86 3.99 -10.59
CA VAL A 200 -12.14 4.51 -10.07
C VAL A 200 -13.24 4.59 -11.12
N ASP A 201 -12.88 4.64 -12.40
CA ASP A 201 -13.85 4.65 -13.51
C ASP A 201 -14.61 3.32 -13.65
N PHE A 202 -14.13 2.27 -12.98
CA PHE A 202 -14.72 0.93 -12.95
C PHE A 202 -15.56 0.66 -11.69
N SER A 203 -15.89 1.70 -10.92
CA SER A 203 -16.62 1.58 -9.64
C SER A 203 -18.03 1.05 -9.72
N LYS A 204 -18.62 1.02 -10.93
CA LYS A 204 -19.93 0.42 -11.18
C LYS A 204 -19.85 -1.09 -11.44
N GLU A 205 -18.73 -1.54 -11.97
CA GLU A 205 -18.51 -2.93 -12.37
C GLU A 205 -17.76 -3.72 -11.30
N VAL A 206 -16.89 -3.07 -10.52
CA VAL A 206 -15.99 -3.71 -9.55
C VAL A 206 -16.29 -3.22 -8.14
N PRO A 207 -16.40 -4.13 -7.14
CA PRO A 207 -16.64 -3.76 -5.75
C PRO A 207 -15.59 -2.78 -5.20
N HIS A 208 -16.04 -1.82 -4.40
CA HIS A 208 -15.18 -0.75 -3.87
C HIS A 208 -14.00 -1.28 -3.03
N ASP A 209 -14.23 -2.32 -2.21
CA ASP A 209 -13.15 -2.91 -1.39
C ASP A 209 -12.08 -3.59 -2.23
N PHE A 210 -12.46 -4.18 -3.36
CA PHE A 210 -11.50 -4.71 -4.33
C PHE A 210 -10.72 -3.58 -5.00
N LEU A 211 -11.41 -2.53 -5.49
CA LEU A 211 -10.75 -1.38 -6.14
C LEU A 211 -9.74 -0.70 -5.22
N ARG A 212 -10.01 -0.64 -3.91
CA ARG A 212 -9.10 -0.02 -2.95
C ARG A 212 -7.74 -0.70 -2.90
N GLN A 213 -7.71 -2.04 -2.99
CA GLN A 213 -6.51 -2.86 -2.90
C GLN A 213 -5.91 -3.21 -4.26
N SER A 214 -6.63 -2.99 -5.36
CA SER A 214 -6.18 -3.32 -6.70
C SER A 214 -5.42 -2.18 -7.36
N ILE A 215 -4.67 -2.51 -8.38
CA ILE A 215 -4.10 -1.58 -9.35
C ILE A 215 -4.73 -1.80 -10.73
N PHE A 216 -4.81 -0.76 -11.54
CA PHE A 216 -5.18 -0.86 -12.95
C PHE A 216 -3.96 -1.34 -13.74
N SER A 217 -3.81 -2.66 -13.86
CA SER A 217 -2.58 -3.32 -14.30
C SER A 217 -2.37 -3.25 -15.79
N ASP A 218 -3.42 -3.50 -16.58
CA ASP A 218 -3.32 -3.59 -18.04
C ASP A 218 -4.65 -3.28 -18.73
N MET A 219 -4.57 -3.00 -20.04
CA MET A 219 -5.70 -2.93 -20.95
C MET A 219 -5.27 -3.39 -22.35
N THR A 220 -5.92 -4.40 -22.88
CA THR A 220 -5.58 -4.99 -24.19
C THR A 220 -6.78 -5.01 -25.12
N PHE A 221 -6.52 -4.83 -26.43
CA PHE A 221 -7.53 -5.07 -27.46
C PHE A 221 -7.82 -6.59 -27.56
N GLU A 222 -9.09 -6.95 -27.63
CA GLU A 222 -9.54 -8.34 -27.74
C GLU A 222 -10.16 -8.65 -29.10
N SER A 223 -11.18 -7.88 -29.49
CA SER A 223 -11.95 -8.17 -30.72
C SER A 223 -12.68 -6.93 -31.23
N ALA A 224 -13.25 -7.06 -32.42
CA ALA A 224 -14.20 -6.12 -32.99
C ALA A 224 -15.44 -6.83 -33.48
N ASP A 225 -16.61 -6.24 -33.26
CA ASP A 225 -17.90 -6.73 -33.76
C ASP A 225 -18.80 -5.59 -34.18
N ASN A 226 -20.08 -5.84 -34.36
CA ASN A 226 -21.08 -4.83 -34.79
C ASN A 226 -21.35 -3.75 -33.70
N TYR A 227 -20.96 -4.00 -32.45
CA TYR A 227 -21.15 -3.06 -31.33
C TYR A 227 -19.97 -2.10 -31.19
N GLY A 228 -18.77 -2.52 -31.59
CA GLY A 228 -17.56 -1.72 -31.50
C GLY A 228 -16.28 -2.53 -31.33
N LEU A 229 -15.30 -1.86 -30.74
CA LEU A 229 -13.97 -2.37 -30.47
C LEU A 229 -13.89 -2.75 -28.98
N HIS A 230 -13.58 -4.01 -28.70
CA HIS A 230 -13.60 -4.60 -27.37
C HIS A 230 -12.20 -4.62 -26.78
N PHE A 231 -12.09 -4.15 -25.55
CA PHE A 231 -10.86 -4.16 -24.77
C PHE A 231 -11.12 -4.83 -23.42
N PHE A 232 -10.12 -5.49 -22.88
CA PHE A 232 -10.13 -5.97 -21.50
C PHE A 232 -9.28 -5.08 -20.61
N ALA A 233 -9.94 -4.44 -19.65
CA ALA A 233 -9.30 -3.74 -18.56
C ALA A 233 -9.05 -4.73 -17.41
N VAL A 234 -7.81 -4.83 -16.95
CA VAL A 234 -7.39 -5.76 -15.89
C VAL A 234 -7.11 -4.97 -14.61
N LEU A 235 -7.93 -5.20 -13.59
CA LEU A 235 -7.72 -4.70 -12.24
C LEU A 235 -7.28 -5.87 -11.37
N ALA A 236 -6.08 -5.82 -10.80
CA ALA A 236 -5.49 -6.93 -10.07
C ALA A 236 -5.02 -6.50 -8.68
N ILE A 237 -5.22 -7.37 -7.69
CA ILE A 237 -4.58 -7.21 -6.38
C ILE A 237 -3.16 -7.76 -6.51
N PRO A 238 -2.13 -6.93 -6.27
CA PRO A 238 -0.73 -7.36 -6.37
C PRO A 238 -0.45 -8.61 -5.52
N GLU A 239 0.50 -9.42 -5.97
CA GLU A 239 0.97 -10.66 -5.31
C GLU A 239 -0.14 -11.69 -5.03
N THR A 240 -1.29 -11.55 -5.70
CA THR A 240 -2.39 -12.51 -5.62
C THR A 240 -2.85 -12.97 -7.00
N SER A 241 -3.65 -14.03 -7.07
CA SER A 241 -4.36 -14.44 -8.29
C SER A 241 -5.69 -13.73 -8.51
N LEU A 242 -6.03 -12.78 -7.65
CA LEU A 242 -7.32 -12.09 -7.69
C LEU A 242 -7.29 -10.93 -8.69
N SER A 243 -8.17 -10.99 -9.68
CA SER A 243 -8.36 -9.93 -10.67
C SER A 243 -9.80 -9.82 -11.14
N TYR A 244 -10.17 -8.62 -11.55
CA TYR A 244 -11.37 -8.37 -12.34
C TYR A 244 -10.97 -8.03 -13.77
N MET A 245 -11.61 -8.69 -14.74
CA MET A 245 -11.53 -8.34 -16.13
C MET A 245 -12.83 -7.63 -16.53
N VAL A 246 -12.72 -6.36 -16.86
CA VAL A 246 -13.86 -5.55 -17.29
C VAL A 246 -13.77 -5.32 -18.79
N GLU A 247 -14.76 -5.84 -19.51
CA GLU A 247 -14.88 -5.58 -20.92
C GLU A 247 -15.29 -4.12 -21.14
N THR A 248 -14.47 -3.43 -21.88
CA THR A 248 -14.64 -2.00 -22.22
C THR A 248 -14.82 -1.88 -23.73
N ILE A 249 -15.97 -1.41 -24.17
CA ILE A 249 -16.34 -1.37 -25.59
C ILE A 249 -16.35 0.08 -26.05
N VAL A 250 -15.57 0.37 -27.07
CA VAL A 250 -15.60 1.66 -27.78
C VAL A 250 -16.44 1.48 -29.05
N GLY A 251 -17.66 2.00 -29.03
CA GLY A 251 -18.53 2.00 -30.20
C GLY A 251 -17.95 2.85 -31.33
N TYR A 252 -18.29 2.52 -32.57
CA TYR A 252 -17.84 3.27 -33.76
C TYR A 252 -18.28 4.75 -33.80
N ASN A 253 -19.24 5.10 -32.93
CA ASN A 253 -19.68 6.48 -32.70
C ASN A 253 -18.92 7.17 -31.57
N GLY A 254 -17.90 6.52 -30.99
CA GLY A 254 -17.10 7.02 -29.87
C GLY A 254 -17.74 6.86 -28.50
N LYS A 255 -18.88 6.15 -28.36
CA LYS A 255 -19.50 5.90 -27.06
C LYS A 255 -18.77 4.76 -26.34
N LEU A 256 -18.41 4.99 -25.07
CA LEU A 256 -17.81 3.99 -24.21
C LEU A 256 -18.88 3.25 -23.39
N THR A 257 -18.76 1.92 -23.34
CA THR A 257 -19.62 1.04 -22.52
C THR A 257 -18.73 0.04 -21.79
N ARG A 258 -19.09 -0.34 -20.56
CA ARG A 258 -18.36 -1.32 -19.74
C ARG A 258 -19.30 -2.40 -19.24
N ARG A 259 -18.79 -3.63 -19.09
CA ARG A 259 -19.50 -4.75 -18.47
C ARG A 259 -18.50 -5.77 -17.91
N ILE A 260 -18.89 -6.50 -16.86
CA ILE A 260 -18.10 -7.64 -16.40
C ILE A 260 -18.26 -8.79 -17.40
N LYS A 261 -17.15 -9.39 -17.82
CA LYS A 261 -17.19 -10.65 -18.58
C LYS A 261 -17.63 -11.75 -17.61
N LYS A 262 -18.75 -12.38 -17.89
CA LYS A 262 -19.25 -13.55 -17.15
C LYS A 262 -18.52 -14.81 -17.57
#